data_028233617c6c6f86d8f44e9f87253b9b
#
_entry.id   028233617c6c6f86d8f44e9f87253b9b
#
_cell.length_a   1.000
_cell.length_b   1.000
_cell.length_c   1.000
_cell.angle_alpha   90.00
_cell.angle_beta   90.00
_cell.angle_gamma   90.00
#
_symmetry.space_group_name_H-M   'P 1'
#
loop_
_entity.id
_entity.type
_entity.pdbx_description
1 polymer ?
#
loop_
_entity_poly.entity_id
_entity_poly.type
_entity_poly.pdbx_seq_one_letter_code
_entity_poly.pdbx_strand_id
1 'polypeptide(L)'
;MKPYKILKHQNPKPFILIPHQRSLFSALSSSTSDQFQSPSSEISPDSLVESARSSQWHFIKHLSPNLDSSLISTVLFSLHKTPELALQFTSHVEFHRLDIKTRCLAIAVASRLPSPKPTLNLLKRTVSSDITGVAVIFDELALARERLGISTTILFDLLIKACCEMKRVDGGLECFYIMKDNGFIPKIETCNALLSTFLKLNRTESAWVLYAEMFKMRIKSSMYTFNIMINVLCKEGKLKKAKDFIGFMENLGVNPNVVTYNTIIHAYCSRGRVEGARLVLNAMRSKGIQPDSYSYSSLISGMCKDKRLEEASEMFEKMKEMGLVPSAVTYNILIDGYCNEGDLGKAFHYRDEMVEQGISPTVSTYNMLVHALFMECKMDEADDLVKEMEGKGLAPDQITYSILINGYSRCGNVKKAFSFHDEMLTKGIQPTQITYTSLIYALSKRNRMTEADNLFEKIMKKGVAVDVIMFNALIDGHCANCNMERAFSLLKEMDKLKVPPDDVTYNTLMQGHCREGRVEEARELLDEMKRRGIKPDHVSYNTLISGYSRRGDMKDALRVRDEMLSTGFNPTLLTYNALIQGFCHNQEGDIAEELLKEMISKGITPDDSTYLSLIEGMGNIDQSVESCNSC
;
A
#
# COMPACT_ATOMS: atom_id res chain seq x y z
N MET A 1 -18.79 4.99 -33.13
CA MET A 1 -17.69 5.49 -32.26
C MET A 1 -17.47 6.96 -32.57
N LYS A 2 -17.92 7.85 -31.69
CA LYS A 2 -17.68 9.30 -31.83
C LYS A 2 -16.27 9.63 -31.32
N PRO A 3 -15.50 10.49 -31.98
CA PRO A 3 -14.15 10.84 -31.53
C PRO A 3 -14.22 11.78 -30.33
N TYR A 4 -13.48 11.45 -29.28
CA TYR A 4 -13.30 12.30 -28.11
C TYR A 4 -12.49 13.56 -28.49
N LYS A 5 -13.04 14.71 -28.17
CA LYS A 5 -12.38 16.03 -28.28
C LYS A 5 -11.15 16.06 -27.39
N ILE A 6 -10.00 16.32 -28.00
CA ILE A 6 -8.73 16.61 -27.31
C ILE A 6 -8.85 18.03 -26.72
N LEU A 7 -8.85 18.12 -25.39
CA LEU A 7 -8.64 19.37 -24.68
C LEU A 7 -7.17 19.78 -24.85
N LYS A 8 -6.94 20.88 -25.54
CA LYS A 8 -5.63 21.55 -25.61
C LYS A 8 -5.29 22.08 -24.22
N HIS A 9 -4.29 21.52 -23.58
CA HIS A 9 -3.65 22.14 -22.42
C HIS A 9 -2.84 23.35 -22.87
N GLN A 10 -3.14 24.47 -22.26
CA GLN A 10 -2.43 25.73 -22.40
C GLN A 10 -1.02 25.60 -21.81
N ASN A 11 -0.04 26.08 -22.55
CA ASN A 11 1.36 26.21 -22.12
C ASN A 11 1.46 27.10 -20.86
N PRO A 12 2.21 26.70 -19.83
CA PRO A 12 2.64 27.62 -18.80
C PRO A 12 3.78 28.50 -19.33
N LYS A 13 3.65 29.81 -19.10
CA LYS A 13 4.63 30.84 -19.43
C LYS A 13 5.97 30.60 -18.70
N PRO A 14 7.10 31.00 -19.31
CA PRO A 14 8.40 30.86 -18.68
C PRO A 14 8.58 31.86 -17.52
N PHE A 15 9.06 31.37 -16.39
CA PHE A 15 9.48 32.19 -15.26
C PHE A 15 10.80 32.91 -15.62
N ILE A 16 10.78 34.24 -15.53
CA ILE A 16 11.92 35.13 -15.68
C ILE A 16 12.79 35.01 -14.42
N LEU A 17 14.02 34.58 -14.59
CA LEU A 17 15.06 34.65 -13.56
C LEU A 17 15.62 36.06 -13.50
N ILE A 18 15.48 36.71 -12.37
CA ILE A 18 16.13 37.98 -12.02
C ILE A 18 17.57 37.68 -11.54
N PRO A 19 18.59 38.35 -12.06
CA PRO A 19 19.95 38.14 -11.60
C PRO A 19 20.25 39.03 -10.38
N HIS A 20 20.68 38.43 -9.26
CA HIS A 20 21.30 39.20 -8.16
C HIS A 20 22.81 38.96 -8.07
N GLN A 21 23.48 40.02 -8.42
CA GLN A 21 24.70 40.63 -7.84
C GLN A 21 25.86 39.73 -7.38
N ARG A 22 26.93 39.89 -8.16
CA ARG A 22 28.33 39.78 -7.72
C ARG A 22 28.70 41.01 -6.85
N SER A 23 29.33 40.79 -5.70
CA SER A 23 30.28 41.72 -5.08
C SER A 23 31.32 40.94 -4.31
N LEU A 24 32.52 40.92 -4.78
CA LEU A 24 33.70 41.57 -4.22
C LEU A 24 34.13 41.05 -2.85
N PHE A 25 35.14 40.18 -2.83
CA PHE A 25 36.29 40.42 -1.92
C PHE A 25 37.56 40.06 -2.66
N SER A 26 38.33 41.13 -2.95
CA SER A 26 39.71 41.09 -3.42
C SER A 26 40.63 41.42 -2.25
N ALA A 27 41.79 40.82 -2.31
CA ALA A 27 43.08 41.28 -1.77
C ALA A 27 43.41 40.99 -0.31
N LEU A 28 44.44 40.22 -0.14
CA LEU A 28 45.73 40.54 0.50
C LEU A 28 46.60 39.29 0.40
N SER A 29 47.51 39.25 -0.46
CA SER A 29 48.91 39.56 -0.58
C SER A 29 49.83 38.83 0.41
N SER A 30 50.81 38.23 -0.22
CA SER A 30 52.26 38.18 0.01
C SER A 30 52.85 36.87 0.55
N SER A 31 53.60 36.28 -0.35
CA SER A 31 55.00 35.81 -0.24
C SER A 31 55.32 34.66 0.75
N THR A 32 55.61 33.53 0.21
CA THR A 32 56.99 32.98 0.22
C THR A 32 57.11 31.86 -0.81
N SER A 33 58.15 32.00 -1.59
CA SER A 33 58.67 31.07 -2.58
C SER A 33 59.14 29.79 -1.94
N ASP A 34 58.62 28.66 -2.43
CA ASP A 34 59.42 27.44 -2.51
C ASP A 34 59.02 26.68 -3.78
N GLN A 35 59.97 26.57 -4.64
CA GLN A 35 59.94 25.86 -5.90
C GLN A 35 59.82 24.35 -5.61
N PHE A 36 58.59 23.78 -5.78
CA PHE A 36 58.45 22.41 -6.18
C PHE A 36 57.93 22.38 -7.61
N GLN A 37 58.83 22.20 -8.54
CA GLN A 37 58.53 21.78 -9.89
C GLN A 37 57.83 20.44 -9.83
N SER A 38 56.50 20.44 -9.99
CA SER A 38 55.73 19.27 -10.39
C SER A 38 56.04 19.00 -11.87
N PRO A 39 56.42 17.79 -12.27
CA PRO A 39 56.50 17.42 -13.67
C PRO A 39 55.06 17.29 -14.20
N SER A 40 54.57 18.31 -14.86
CA SER A 40 53.44 18.23 -15.77
C SER A 40 53.90 17.49 -17.04
N SER A 41 54.13 16.17 -16.94
CA SER A 41 54.13 15.33 -18.11
C SER A 41 52.66 15.30 -18.59
N GLU A 42 52.37 15.97 -19.70
CA GLU A 42 51.07 15.85 -20.37
C GLU A 42 50.75 14.36 -20.59
N ILE A 43 49.73 13.85 -19.88
CA ILE A 43 49.28 12.48 -20.02
C ILE A 43 48.72 12.36 -21.44
N SER A 44 49.42 11.66 -22.33
CA SER A 44 48.96 11.48 -23.69
C SER A 44 47.85 10.41 -23.78
N PRO A 45 46.87 10.56 -24.67
CA PRO A 45 45.84 9.55 -24.88
C PRO A 45 46.42 8.16 -25.19
N ASP A 46 47.51 8.10 -25.95
CA ASP A 46 48.16 6.88 -26.40
C ASP A 46 48.80 6.12 -25.22
N SER A 47 49.38 6.81 -24.25
CA SER A 47 49.95 6.19 -23.05
C SER A 47 48.87 5.53 -22.19
N LEU A 48 47.66 6.13 -22.10
CA LEU A 48 46.51 5.53 -21.39
C LEU A 48 45.94 4.34 -22.14
N VAL A 49 45.88 4.36 -23.47
CA VAL A 49 45.46 3.21 -24.30
C VAL A 49 46.41 2.04 -24.12
N GLU A 50 47.73 2.29 -24.07
CA GLU A 50 48.74 1.27 -23.88
C GLU A 50 48.70 0.70 -22.44
N SER A 51 48.49 1.55 -21.45
CA SER A 51 48.28 1.12 -20.05
C SER A 51 47.01 0.28 -19.91
N ALA A 52 45.93 0.59 -20.61
CA ALA A 52 44.71 -0.21 -20.64
C ALA A 52 44.92 -1.59 -21.31
N ARG A 53 45.69 -1.63 -22.44
CA ARG A 53 46.05 -2.87 -23.12
C ARG A 53 46.98 -3.76 -22.31
N SER A 54 47.89 -3.16 -21.55
CA SER A 54 48.81 -3.86 -20.63
C SER A 54 48.20 -4.18 -19.26
N SER A 55 46.90 -3.91 -19.07
CA SER A 55 46.15 -4.18 -17.83
C SER A 55 46.69 -3.47 -16.58
N GLN A 56 47.27 -2.30 -16.72
CA GLN A 56 47.80 -1.47 -15.62
C GLN A 56 46.70 -0.69 -14.92
N TRP A 57 45.68 -1.39 -14.35
CA TRP A 57 44.49 -0.79 -13.81
C TRP A 57 44.73 0.06 -12.55
N HIS A 58 45.72 -0.30 -11.72
CA HIS A 58 46.09 0.50 -10.55
C HIS A 58 46.61 1.89 -10.94
N PHE A 59 47.41 1.97 -11.99
CA PHE A 59 47.89 3.23 -12.52
C PHE A 59 46.75 4.13 -13.04
N ILE A 60 45.84 3.55 -13.83
CA ILE A 60 44.67 4.26 -14.36
C ILE A 60 43.78 4.77 -13.21
N LYS A 61 43.55 3.94 -12.19
CA LYS A 61 42.73 4.31 -11.02
C LYS A 61 43.35 5.47 -10.23
N HIS A 62 44.68 5.48 -10.07
CA HIS A 62 45.38 6.54 -9.36
C HIS A 62 45.33 7.87 -10.12
N LEU A 63 45.37 7.83 -11.46
CA LEU A 63 45.23 9.01 -12.31
C LEU A 63 43.80 9.51 -12.49
N SER A 64 42.82 8.65 -12.25
CA SER A 64 41.38 8.90 -12.53
C SER A 64 40.88 10.27 -12.01
N PRO A 65 41.24 10.78 -10.81
CA PRO A 65 40.75 12.06 -10.32
C PRO A 65 41.23 13.27 -11.15
N ASN A 66 42.37 13.14 -11.88
CA ASN A 66 43.02 14.19 -12.62
C ASN A 66 42.82 14.11 -14.15
N LEU A 67 42.05 13.11 -14.61
CA LEU A 67 41.77 12.92 -16.03
C LEU A 67 40.62 13.81 -16.49
N ASP A 68 40.83 14.59 -17.54
CA ASP A 68 39.77 15.38 -18.17
C ASP A 68 38.85 14.51 -19.04
N SER A 69 37.55 14.89 -19.12
CA SER A 69 36.54 14.17 -19.91
C SER A 69 36.90 14.09 -21.39
N SER A 70 37.57 15.12 -21.95
CA SER A 70 37.99 15.12 -23.34
C SER A 70 39.06 14.05 -23.64
N LEU A 71 40.00 13.86 -22.72
CA LEU A 71 41.07 12.87 -22.81
C LEU A 71 40.50 11.46 -22.69
N ILE A 72 39.57 11.24 -21.74
CA ILE A 72 38.85 9.97 -21.57
C ILE A 72 38.03 9.64 -22.82
N SER A 73 37.38 10.64 -23.44
CA SER A 73 36.61 10.46 -24.67
C SER A 73 37.52 9.98 -25.83
N THR A 74 38.73 10.52 -25.94
CA THR A 74 39.72 10.13 -26.97
C THR A 74 40.18 8.68 -26.74
N VAL A 75 40.46 8.31 -25.49
CA VAL A 75 40.86 6.93 -25.12
C VAL A 75 39.71 5.93 -25.43
N LEU A 76 38.48 6.27 -25.06
CA LEU A 76 37.31 5.41 -25.35
C LEU A 76 37.07 5.24 -26.85
N PHE A 77 37.29 6.33 -27.62
CA PHE A 77 37.20 6.25 -29.08
C PHE A 77 38.29 5.35 -29.66
N SER A 78 39.50 5.39 -29.15
CA SER A 78 40.61 4.50 -29.58
C SER A 78 40.35 3.03 -29.20
N LEU A 79 39.66 2.78 -28.10
CA LEU A 79 39.30 1.44 -27.62
C LEU A 79 37.97 0.91 -28.20
N HIS A 80 37.29 1.60 -29.12
CA HIS A 80 35.98 1.23 -29.63
C HIS A 80 35.90 -0.17 -30.30
N LYS A 81 37.05 -0.67 -30.80
CA LYS A 81 37.18 -2.01 -31.39
C LYS A 81 37.35 -3.12 -30.35
N THR A 82 37.67 -2.79 -29.10
CA THR A 82 37.88 -3.68 -27.98
C THR A 82 36.94 -3.28 -26.82
N PRO A 83 35.63 -3.54 -26.93
CA PRO A 83 34.62 -3.03 -25.98
C PRO A 83 34.81 -3.56 -24.55
N GLU A 84 35.43 -4.74 -24.39
CA GLU A 84 35.76 -5.34 -23.10
C GLU A 84 36.79 -4.50 -22.34
N LEU A 85 37.89 -4.08 -23.02
CA LEU A 85 38.88 -3.20 -22.44
C LEU A 85 38.31 -1.80 -22.13
N ALA A 86 37.47 -1.28 -23.01
CA ALA A 86 36.77 -0.01 -22.78
C ALA A 86 35.86 -0.06 -21.56
N LEU A 87 35.17 -1.18 -21.34
CA LEU A 87 34.32 -1.38 -20.15
C LEU A 87 35.17 -1.49 -18.87
N GLN A 88 36.29 -2.23 -18.91
CA GLN A 88 37.23 -2.29 -17.78
C GLN A 88 37.82 -0.92 -17.47
N PHE A 89 38.24 -0.16 -18.49
CA PHE A 89 38.70 1.22 -18.34
C PHE A 89 37.64 2.09 -17.65
N THR A 90 36.37 2.06 -18.10
CA THR A 90 35.26 2.82 -17.47
C THR A 90 34.96 2.41 -16.04
N SER A 91 35.28 1.18 -15.65
CA SER A 91 35.10 0.71 -14.26
C SER A 91 36.13 1.25 -13.29
N HIS A 92 37.33 1.65 -13.80
CA HIS A 92 38.42 2.22 -13.01
C HIS A 92 38.47 3.76 -13.03
N VAL A 93 37.63 4.37 -13.88
CA VAL A 93 37.46 5.81 -13.92
C VAL A 93 36.22 6.24 -13.14
N GLU A 94 36.22 7.40 -12.49
CA GLU A 94 35.09 7.94 -11.75
C GLU A 94 33.94 8.35 -12.68
N PHE A 95 33.17 7.40 -13.14
CA PHE A 95 32.12 7.55 -14.17
C PHE A 95 31.13 8.69 -13.87
N HIS A 96 30.86 8.96 -12.60
CA HIS A 96 29.91 10.00 -12.17
C HIS A 96 30.42 11.43 -12.38
N ARG A 97 31.74 11.62 -12.53
CA ARG A 97 32.36 12.92 -12.80
C ARG A 97 32.44 13.24 -14.29
N LEU A 98 32.27 12.25 -15.16
CA LEU A 98 32.35 12.46 -16.60
C LEU A 98 31.17 13.31 -17.09
N ASP A 99 31.42 14.11 -18.11
CA ASP A 99 30.38 14.81 -18.85
C ASP A 99 29.46 13.83 -19.58
N ILE A 100 28.27 14.27 -19.92
CA ILE A 100 27.25 13.42 -20.52
C ILE A 100 27.69 12.83 -21.86
N LYS A 101 28.49 13.60 -22.65
CA LYS A 101 29.00 13.14 -23.95
C LYS A 101 29.92 11.94 -23.81
N THR A 102 30.85 12.01 -22.88
CA THR A 102 31.83 10.93 -22.60
C THR A 102 31.12 9.71 -22.00
N ARG A 103 30.12 9.90 -21.14
CA ARG A 103 29.27 8.77 -20.63
C ARG A 103 28.52 8.09 -21.76
N CYS A 104 27.91 8.87 -22.67
CA CYS A 104 27.17 8.31 -23.80
C CYS A 104 28.10 7.60 -24.80
N LEU A 105 29.31 8.10 -24.98
CA LEU A 105 30.33 7.39 -25.80
C LEU A 105 30.73 6.06 -25.15
N ALA A 106 30.98 6.01 -23.84
CA ALA A 106 31.27 4.76 -23.12
C ALA A 106 30.13 3.74 -23.24
N ILE A 107 28.87 4.21 -23.11
CA ILE A 107 27.68 3.40 -23.26
C ILE A 107 27.57 2.85 -24.70
N ALA A 108 27.84 3.69 -25.71
CA ALA A 108 27.80 3.29 -27.10
C ALA A 108 28.89 2.26 -27.44
N VAL A 109 30.10 2.41 -26.90
CA VAL A 109 31.16 1.38 -27.05
C VAL A 109 30.76 0.07 -26.34
N ALA A 110 30.24 0.15 -25.11
CA ALA A 110 29.78 -1.01 -24.34
C ALA A 110 28.63 -1.76 -25.04
N SER A 111 27.82 -1.09 -25.86
CA SER A 111 26.70 -1.75 -26.60
C SER A 111 27.17 -2.74 -27.66
N ARG A 112 28.44 -2.76 -28.01
CA ARG A 112 29.05 -3.75 -28.92
C ARG A 112 29.35 -5.08 -28.23
N LEU A 113 29.25 -5.15 -26.90
CA LEU A 113 29.39 -6.40 -26.16
C LEU A 113 28.24 -7.37 -26.46
N PRO A 114 28.48 -8.68 -26.45
CA PRO A 114 27.43 -9.67 -26.69
C PRO A 114 26.34 -9.64 -25.63
N SER A 115 26.66 -9.21 -24.40
CA SER A 115 25.69 -9.07 -23.31
C SER A 115 25.23 -7.62 -23.15
N PRO A 116 23.92 -7.33 -23.11
CA PRO A 116 23.40 -5.99 -22.89
C PRO A 116 23.47 -5.52 -21.43
N LYS A 117 23.80 -6.38 -20.46
CA LYS A 117 23.82 -6.06 -19.02
C LYS A 117 24.78 -4.92 -18.65
N PRO A 118 26.06 -4.90 -19.13
CA PRO A 118 26.96 -3.79 -18.81
C PRO A 118 26.45 -2.45 -19.31
N THR A 119 25.97 -2.39 -20.56
CA THR A 119 25.39 -1.18 -21.16
C THR A 119 24.18 -0.68 -20.37
N LEU A 120 23.30 -1.59 -19.95
CA LEU A 120 22.13 -1.25 -19.13
C LEU A 120 22.54 -0.69 -17.76
N ASN A 121 23.59 -1.22 -17.14
CA ASN A 121 24.09 -0.71 -15.87
C ASN A 121 24.69 0.70 -16.00
N LEU A 122 25.44 0.98 -17.07
CA LEU A 122 25.95 2.31 -17.35
C LEU A 122 24.81 3.32 -17.62
N LEU A 123 23.80 2.91 -18.40
CA LEU A 123 22.59 3.71 -18.64
C LEU A 123 21.85 4.04 -17.35
N LYS A 124 21.65 3.06 -16.45
CA LYS A 124 21.01 3.30 -15.14
C LYS A 124 21.79 4.33 -14.31
N ARG A 125 23.13 4.21 -14.26
CA ARG A 125 23.98 5.18 -13.56
C ARG A 125 23.82 6.58 -14.16
N THR A 126 23.77 6.69 -15.48
CA THR A 126 23.60 7.98 -16.17
C THR A 126 22.21 8.57 -15.90
N VAL A 127 21.15 7.77 -16.03
CA VAL A 127 19.77 8.20 -15.76
C VAL A 127 19.56 8.57 -14.29
N SER A 128 20.26 7.92 -13.33
CA SER A 128 20.12 8.23 -11.90
C SER A 128 20.88 9.48 -11.46
N SER A 129 22.02 9.80 -12.10
CA SER A 129 22.92 10.86 -11.67
C SER A 129 22.60 12.23 -12.27
N ASP A 130 21.80 12.28 -13.34
CA ASP A 130 21.56 13.52 -14.06
C ASP A 130 20.18 14.14 -13.78
N ILE A 131 20.22 15.44 -13.48
CA ILE A 131 19.08 16.35 -13.49
C ILE A 131 18.66 16.69 -14.94
N THR A 132 19.53 16.37 -15.92
CA THR A 132 19.29 16.57 -17.36
C THR A 132 18.21 15.62 -17.86
N GLY A 133 17.30 16.11 -18.69
CA GLY A 133 16.20 15.33 -19.26
C GLY A 133 16.69 14.14 -20.12
N VAL A 134 15.88 13.11 -20.24
CA VAL A 134 16.19 11.91 -21.04
C VAL A 134 16.41 12.26 -22.51
N ALA A 135 15.82 13.34 -23.01
CA ALA A 135 16.05 13.86 -24.37
C ALA A 135 17.52 14.15 -24.64
N VAL A 136 18.20 14.82 -23.70
CA VAL A 136 19.65 15.15 -23.85
C VAL A 136 20.49 13.87 -23.90
N ILE A 137 20.16 12.87 -23.06
CA ILE A 137 20.84 11.56 -23.09
C ILE A 137 20.62 10.88 -24.44
N PHE A 138 19.40 10.95 -24.97
CA PHE A 138 19.06 10.38 -26.28
C PHE A 138 19.88 11.02 -27.40
N ASP A 139 19.94 12.36 -27.45
CA ASP A 139 20.65 13.10 -28.50
C ASP A 139 22.14 12.80 -28.45
N GLU A 140 22.77 12.80 -27.29
CA GLU A 140 24.18 12.45 -27.15
C GLU A 140 24.47 10.98 -27.48
N LEU A 141 23.57 10.07 -27.17
CA LEU A 141 23.66 8.66 -27.60
C LEU A 141 23.51 8.52 -29.12
N ALA A 142 22.66 9.32 -29.76
CA ALA A 142 22.52 9.37 -31.22
C ALA A 142 23.81 9.85 -31.88
N LEU A 143 24.41 10.92 -31.38
CA LEU A 143 25.70 11.42 -31.85
C LEU A 143 26.83 10.40 -31.65
N ALA A 144 26.90 9.77 -30.48
CA ALA A 144 27.91 8.74 -30.22
C ALA A 144 27.74 7.51 -31.13
N ARG A 145 26.48 7.11 -31.39
CA ARG A 145 26.13 6.02 -32.34
C ARG A 145 26.63 6.32 -33.74
N GLU A 146 26.38 7.53 -34.25
CA GLU A 146 26.84 7.98 -35.59
C GLU A 146 28.37 8.01 -35.68
N ARG A 147 29.04 8.60 -34.70
CA ARG A 147 30.53 8.66 -34.65
C ARG A 147 31.18 7.29 -34.64
N LEU A 148 30.54 6.30 -34.01
CA LEU A 148 31.04 4.91 -33.95
C LEU A 148 30.57 4.04 -35.11
N GLY A 149 29.72 4.53 -36.03
CA GLY A 149 29.15 3.75 -37.13
C GLY A 149 28.28 2.58 -36.68
N ILE A 150 27.53 2.72 -35.58
CA ILE A 150 26.65 1.69 -35.08
C ILE A 150 25.31 1.78 -35.81
N SER A 151 24.93 0.75 -36.56
CA SER A 151 23.67 0.72 -37.32
C SER A 151 22.45 0.38 -36.47
N THR A 152 22.63 -0.32 -35.36
CA THR A 152 21.53 -0.83 -34.52
C THR A 152 20.90 0.25 -33.65
N THR A 153 19.58 0.13 -33.39
CA THR A 153 18.81 1.02 -32.49
C THR A 153 18.74 0.52 -31.03
N ILE A 154 19.46 -0.55 -30.72
CA ILE A 154 19.43 -1.23 -29.42
C ILE A 154 19.76 -0.31 -28.24
N LEU A 155 20.57 0.72 -28.46
CA LEU A 155 20.91 1.72 -27.44
C LEU A 155 19.68 2.45 -26.89
N PHE A 156 18.76 2.82 -27.76
CA PHE A 156 17.53 3.53 -27.37
C PHE A 156 16.53 2.60 -26.69
N ASP A 157 16.45 1.34 -27.15
CA ASP A 157 15.67 0.30 -26.48
C ASP A 157 16.19 0.05 -25.05
N LEU A 158 17.51 0.02 -24.87
CA LEU A 158 18.14 -0.13 -23.56
C LEU A 158 17.95 1.11 -22.68
N LEU A 159 17.90 2.31 -23.26
CA LEU A 159 17.60 3.55 -22.53
C LEU A 159 16.18 3.52 -21.95
N ILE A 160 15.18 3.15 -22.77
CA ILE A 160 13.80 2.95 -22.31
C ILE A 160 13.76 1.90 -21.17
N LYS A 161 14.46 0.78 -21.35
CA LYS A 161 14.52 -0.27 -20.33
C LYS A 161 15.18 0.21 -19.03
N ALA A 162 16.25 1.02 -19.11
CA ALA A 162 16.86 1.64 -17.94
C ALA A 162 15.87 2.56 -17.20
N CYS A 163 15.13 3.39 -17.93
CA CYS A 163 14.09 4.25 -17.38
C CYS A 163 12.99 3.42 -16.67
N CYS A 164 12.55 2.29 -17.27
CA CYS A 164 11.58 1.39 -16.67
C CYS A 164 12.08 0.79 -15.34
N GLU A 165 13.33 0.29 -15.31
CA GLU A 165 13.90 -0.32 -14.11
C GLU A 165 14.15 0.72 -12.99
N MET A 166 14.43 1.98 -13.35
CA MET A 166 14.56 3.11 -12.43
C MET A 166 13.22 3.75 -12.05
N LYS A 167 12.08 3.22 -12.52
CA LYS A 167 10.72 3.76 -12.33
C LYS A 167 10.53 5.20 -12.86
N ARG A 168 11.40 5.67 -13.74
CA ARG A 168 11.31 6.98 -14.43
C ARG A 168 10.51 6.83 -15.73
N VAL A 169 9.24 6.46 -15.61
CA VAL A 169 8.40 6.10 -16.76
C VAL A 169 8.13 7.24 -17.72
N ASP A 170 8.09 8.50 -17.23
CA ASP A 170 7.89 9.67 -18.09
C ASP A 170 9.07 9.84 -19.04
N GLY A 171 10.32 9.69 -18.56
CA GLY A 171 11.49 9.69 -19.41
C GLY A 171 11.52 8.51 -20.39
N GLY A 172 11.03 7.34 -19.97
CA GLY A 172 10.88 6.19 -20.89
C GLY A 172 9.88 6.45 -22.02
N LEU A 173 8.77 7.13 -21.71
CA LEU A 173 7.76 7.53 -22.68
C LEU A 173 8.29 8.64 -23.61
N GLU A 174 9.00 9.62 -23.07
CA GLU A 174 9.68 10.67 -23.83
C GLU A 174 10.65 10.07 -24.85
N CYS A 175 11.50 9.13 -24.41
CA CYS A 175 12.42 8.40 -25.31
C CYS A 175 11.68 7.64 -26.40
N PHE A 176 10.53 7.01 -26.09
CA PHE A 176 9.69 6.35 -27.08
C PHE A 176 9.20 7.33 -28.15
N TYR A 177 8.74 8.52 -27.76
CA TYR A 177 8.31 9.54 -28.73
C TYR A 177 9.47 10.07 -29.57
N ILE A 178 10.63 10.32 -28.98
CA ILE A 178 11.82 10.77 -29.73
C ILE A 178 12.24 9.70 -30.74
N MET A 179 12.22 8.41 -30.36
CA MET A 179 12.47 7.31 -31.32
C MET A 179 11.49 7.36 -32.49
N LYS A 180 10.19 7.52 -32.20
CA LYS A 180 9.14 7.60 -33.22
C LYS A 180 9.36 8.78 -34.16
N ASP A 181 9.65 9.96 -33.63
CA ASP A 181 9.83 11.19 -34.42
C ASP A 181 11.08 11.12 -35.30
N ASN A 182 12.10 10.39 -34.88
CA ASN A 182 13.32 10.09 -35.67
C ASN A 182 13.16 8.85 -36.61
N GLY A 183 11.96 8.29 -36.72
CA GLY A 183 11.69 7.16 -37.60
C GLY A 183 12.21 5.80 -37.10
N PHE A 184 12.64 5.71 -35.86
CA PHE A 184 13.07 4.44 -35.25
C PHE A 184 11.88 3.67 -34.69
N ILE A 185 11.84 2.36 -34.95
CA ILE A 185 10.78 1.48 -34.43
C ILE A 185 11.29 0.78 -33.17
N PRO A 186 10.73 1.06 -31.98
CA PRO A 186 11.08 0.35 -30.76
C PRO A 186 10.74 -1.15 -30.85
N LYS A 187 11.52 -1.98 -30.17
CA LYS A 187 11.24 -3.41 -30.07
C LYS A 187 10.00 -3.67 -29.23
N ILE A 188 9.25 -4.74 -29.58
CA ILE A 188 8.05 -5.13 -28.82
C ILE A 188 8.35 -5.43 -27.34
N GLU A 189 9.53 -6.01 -27.04
CA GLU A 189 9.95 -6.28 -25.67
C GLU A 189 10.14 -4.99 -24.86
N THR A 190 10.64 -3.94 -25.50
CA THR A 190 10.82 -2.60 -24.90
C THR A 190 9.48 -1.94 -24.63
N CYS A 191 8.57 -1.99 -25.59
CA CYS A 191 7.19 -1.50 -25.43
C CYS A 191 6.46 -2.24 -24.29
N ASN A 192 6.59 -3.55 -24.23
CA ASN A 192 6.01 -4.37 -23.18
C ASN A 192 6.60 -4.07 -21.78
N ALA A 193 7.90 -3.79 -21.71
CA ALA A 193 8.53 -3.37 -20.46
C ALA A 193 7.95 -2.03 -19.95
N LEU A 194 7.74 -1.08 -20.85
CA LEU A 194 7.15 0.21 -20.51
C LEU A 194 5.67 0.07 -20.13
N LEU A 195 4.86 -0.69 -20.88
CA LEU A 195 3.47 -1.01 -20.53
C LEU A 195 3.36 -1.69 -19.17
N SER A 196 4.22 -2.68 -18.92
CA SER A 196 4.26 -3.39 -17.62
C SER A 196 4.64 -2.46 -16.46
N THR A 197 5.52 -1.49 -16.71
CA THR A 197 5.91 -0.51 -15.70
C THR A 197 4.78 0.48 -15.41
N PHE A 198 4.06 0.96 -16.43
CA PHE A 198 2.85 1.76 -16.24
C PHE A 198 1.81 1.00 -15.41
N LEU A 199 1.60 -0.28 -15.72
CA LEU A 199 0.68 -1.13 -14.98
C LEU A 199 1.09 -1.27 -13.49
N LYS A 200 2.38 -1.47 -13.20
CA LYS A 200 2.90 -1.55 -11.82
C LYS A 200 2.71 -0.25 -11.03
N LEU A 201 2.84 0.89 -11.71
CA LEU A 201 2.67 2.23 -11.12
C LEU A 201 1.22 2.73 -11.15
N ASN A 202 0.28 1.87 -11.55
CA ASN A 202 -1.15 2.18 -11.66
C ASN A 202 -1.50 3.35 -12.63
N ARG A 203 -0.65 3.59 -13.64
CA ARG A 203 -0.84 4.63 -14.67
C ARG A 203 -1.51 4.04 -15.91
N THR A 204 -2.77 3.64 -15.76
CA THR A 204 -3.54 2.92 -16.81
C THR A 204 -3.78 3.76 -18.05
N GLU A 205 -4.03 5.07 -17.91
CA GLU A 205 -4.22 5.98 -19.04
C GLU A 205 -2.97 6.05 -19.93
N SER A 206 -1.78 6.17 -19.32
CA SER A 206 -0.50 6.19 -20.06
C SER A 206 -0.25 4.88 -20.80
N ALA A 207 -0.68 3.74 -20.22
CA ALA A 207 -0.58 2.45 -20.90
C ALA A 207 -1.48 2.39 -22.15
N TRP A 208 -2.70 2.95 -22.08
CA TRP A 208 -3.58 3.04 -23.25
C TRP A 208 -3.02 3.95 -24.34
N VAL A 209 -2.46 5.09 -23.97
CA VAL A 209 -1.82 6.02 -24.92
C VAL A 209 -0.67 5.32 -25.65
N LEU A 210 0.23 4.67 -24.89
CA LEU A 210 1.34 3.92 -25.48
C LEU A 210 0.86 2.79 -26.40
N TYR A 211 -0.14 2.02 -25.97
CA TYR A 211 -0.71 0.93 -26.78
C TYR A 211 -1.31 1.46 -28.09
N ALA A 212 -2.01 2.61 -28.06
CA ALA A 212 -2.53 3.25 -29.25
C ALA A 212 -1.42 3.71 -30.21
N GLU A 213 -0.31 4.25 -29.68
CA GLU A 213 0.85 4.65 -30.50
C GLU A 213 1.56 3.42 -31.11
N MET A 214 1.70 2.33 -30.36
CA MET A 214 2.23 1.06 -30.90
C MET A 214 1.39 0.56 -32.09
N PHE A 215 0.06 0.68 -31.98
CA PHE A 215 -0.85 0.28 -33.06
C PHE A 215 -0.68 1.17 -34.30
N LYS A 216 -0.56 2.50 -34.12
CA LYS A 216 -0.27 3.45 -35.23
C LYS A 216 1.06 3.16 -35.93
N MET A 217 2.09 2.79 -35.16
CA MET A 217 3.41 2.40 -35.67
C MET A 217 3.44 1.00 -36.27
N ARG A 218 2.30 0.30 -36.32
CA ARG A 218 2.19 -1.09 -36.81
C ARG A 218 3.09 -2.08 -36.06
N ILE A 219 3.40 -1.82 -34.79
CA ILE A 219 4.12 -2.78 -33.94
C ILE A 219 3.15 -3.92 -33.61
N LYS A 220 3.45 -5.12 -34.08
CA LYS A 220 2.59 -6.29 -33.84
C LYS A 220 2.55 -6.63 -32.35
N SER A 221 1.35 -6.61 -31.76
CA SER A 221 1.14 -7.01 -30.37
C SER A 221 1.39 -8.51 -30.19
N SER A 222 2.15 -8.86 -29.16
CA SER A 222 2.36 -10.25 -28.75
C SER A 222 1.28 -10.69 -27.74
N MET A 223 1.18 -11.98 -27.49
CA MET A 223 0.35 -12.52 -26.40
C MET A 223 0.63 -11.84 -25.06
N TYR A 224 1.90 -11.54 -24.79
CA TYR A 224 2.30 -10.83 -23.55
C TYR A 224 1.77 -9.40 -23.53
N THR A 225 1.78 -8.68 -24.66
CA THR A 225 1.17 -7.34 -24.79
C THR A 225 -0.32 -7.37 -24.44
N PHE A 226 -1.06 -8.35 -25.01
CA PHE A 226 -2.49 -8.51 -24.73
C PHE A 226 -2.76 -8.82 -23.27
N ASN A 227 -1.98 -9.69 -22.64
CA ASN A 227 -2.12 -10.00 -21.21
C ASN A 227 -1.88 -8.77 -20.32
N ILE A 228 -0.92 -7.89 -20.67
CA ILE A 228 -0.74 -6.61 -19.97
C ILE A 228 -1.99 -5.74 -20.13
N MET A 229 -2.51 -5.58 -21.34
CA MET A 229 -3.67 -4.71 -21.60
C MET A 229 -4.96 -5.25 -20.97
N ILE A 230 -5.15 -6.57 -20.93
CA ILE A 230 -6.23 -7.22 -20.17
C ILE A 230 -6.08 -6.89 -18.67
N ASN A 231 -4.86 -6.95 -18.15
CA ASN A 231 -4.61 -6.59 -16.74
C ASN A 231 -4.87 -5.10 -16.47
N VAL A 232 -4.56 -4.20 -17.42
CA VAL A 232 -4.94 -2.78 -17.35
C VAL A 232 -6.46 -2.63 -17.24
N LEU A 233 -7.24 -3.30 -18.09
CA LEU A 233 -8.71 -3.31 -18.02
C LEU A 233 -9.23 -3.87 -16.69
N CYS A 234 -8.59 -4.92 -16.20
CA CYS A 234 -8.91 -5.52 -14.91
C CYS A 234 -8.67 -4.55 -13.75
N LYS A 235 -7.56 -3.82 -13.74
CA LYS A 235 -7.29 -2.79 -12.74
C LYS A 235 -8.30 -1.64 -12.78
N GLU A 236 -8.68 -1.19 -13.97
CA GLU A 236 -9.72 -0.16 -14.16
C GLU A 236 -11.14 -0.63 -13.77
N GLY A 237 -11.33 -1.89 -13.43
CA GLY A 237 -12.66 -2.43 -13.11
C GLY A 237 -13.53 -2.76 -14.33
N LYS A 238 -13.02 -2.61 -15.52
CA LYS A 238 -13.74 -2.83 -16.78
C LYS A 238 -13.75 -4.31 -17.18
N LEU A 239 -14.22 -5.20 -16.25
CA LEU A 239 -14.12 -6.66 -16.42
C LEU A 239 -14.86 -7.19 -17.66
N LYS A 240 -16.02 -6.61 -18.02
CA LYS A 240 -16.73 -6.98 -19.25
C LYS A 240 -15.86 -6.71 -20.48
N LYS A 241 -15.25 -5.51 -20.55
CA LYS A 241 -14.34 -5.15 -21.65
C LYS A 241 -13.09 -6.03 -21.69
N ALA A 242 -12.56 -6.46 -20.53
CA ALA A 242 -11.44 -7.40 -20.47
C ALA A 242 -11.80 -8.75 -21.11
N LYS A 243 -13.03 -9.24 -20.89
CA LYS A 243 -13.54 -10.44 -21.57
C LYS A 243 -13.70 -10.24 -23.06
N ASP A 244 -14.28 -9.09 -23.49
CA ASP A 244 -14.46 -8.77 -24.92
C ASP A 244 -13.10 -8.61 -25.63
N PHE A 245 -12.08 -8.19 -24.91
CA PHE A 245 -10.73 -8.01 -25.43
C PHE A 245 -10.03 -9.33 -25.79
N ILE A 246 -10.48 -10.47 -25.23
CA ILE A 246 -10.06 -11.81 -25.69
C ILE A 246 -10.50 -12.03 -27.15
N GLY A 247 -11.74 -11.70 -27.50
CA GLY A 247 -12.21 -11.80 -28.88
C GLY A 247 -11.44 -10.90 -29.85
N PHE A 248 -11.07 -9.68 -29.38
CA PHE A 248 -10.20 -8.80 -30.18
C PHE A 248 -8.81 -9.39 -30.42
N MET A 249 -8.21 -10.02 -29.38
CA MET A 249 -6.94 -10.74 -29.47
C MET A 249 -7.00 -11.87 -30.51
N GLU A 250 -8.06 -12.68 -30.47
CA GLU A 250 -8.30 -13.79 -31.41
C GLU A 250 -8.48 -13.29 -32.85
N ASN A 251 -9.22 -12.19 -33.04
CA ASN A 251 -9.42 -11.59 -34.39
C ASN A 251 -8.10 -11.09 -35.01
N LEU A 252 -7.10 -10.78 -34.17
CA LEU A 252 -5.76 -10.43 -34.65
C LEU A 252 -4.82 -11.64 -34.81
N GLY A 253 -5.36 -12.86 -34.69
CA GLY A 253 -4.61 -14.10 -34.87
C GLY A 253 -3.72 -14.47 -33.67
N VAL A 254 -3.95 -13.88 -32.49
CA VAL A 254 -3.21 -14.21 -31.28
C VAL A 254 -4.10 -15.01 -30.33
N ASN A 255 -3.78 -16.28 -30.13
CA ASN A 255 -4.59 -17.17 -29.32
C ASN A 255 -4.38 -16.87 -27.80
N PRO A 256 -5.47 -16.78 -27.02
CA PRO A 256 -5.39 -16.66 -25.57
C PRO A 256 -4.81 -17.94 -24.94
N ASN A 257 -4.15 -17.79 -23.81
CA ASN A 257 -3.58 -18.89 -23.04
C ASN A 257 -4.12 -18.92 -21.59
N VAL A 258 -3.65 -19.89 -20.81
CA VAL A 258 -4.03 -20.04 -19.39
C VAL A 258 -3.83 -18.73 -18.62
N VAL A 259 -2.71 -18.01 -18.83
CA VAL A 259 -2.40 -16.74 -18.15
C VAL A 259 -3.43 -15.66 -18.50
N THR A 260 -3.91 -15.61 -19.75
CA THR A 260 -4.95 -14.68 -20.21
C THR A 260 -6.23 -14.83 -19.38
N TYR A 261 -6.71 -16.06 -19.26
CA TYR A 261 -7.93 -16.37 -18.49
C TYR A 261 -7.73 -16.19 -16.99
N ASN A 262 -6.59 -16.65 -16.46
CA ASN A 262 -6.27 -16.50 -15.04
C ASN A 262 -6.24 -15.04 -14.58
N THR A 263 -5.73 -14.14 -15.42
CA THR A 263 -5.75 -12.69 -15.14
C THR A 263 -7.17 -12.16 -14.92
N ILE A 264 -8.10 -12.62 -15.75
CA ILE A 264 -9.51 -12.18 -15.68
C ILE A 264 -10.21 -12.87 -14.50
N ILE A 265 -10.01 -14.18 -14.29
CA ILE A 265 -10.57 -14.93 -13.15
C ILE A 265 -10.17 -14.26 -11.83
N HIS A 266 -8.87 -14.02 -11.64
CA HIS A 266 -8.34 -13.34 -10.46
C HIS A 266 -8.96 -11.94 -10.27
N ALA A 267 -9.13 -11.18 -11.36
CA ALA A 267 -9.71 -9.85 -11.28
C ALA A 267 -11.22 -9.86 -10.94
N TYR A 268 -11.97 -10.87 -11.36
CA TYR A 268 -13.36 -11.08 -10.94
C TYR A 268 -13.43 -11.45 -9.45
N CYS A 269 -12.60 -12.41 -9.01
CA CYS A 269 -12.54 -12.89 -7.63
C CYS A 269 -12.12 -11.78 -6.65
N SER A 270 -11.10 -10.98 -7.01
CA SER A 270 -10.63 -9.87 -6.16
C SER A 270 -11.69 -8.77 -5.93
N ARG A 271 -12.79 -8.78 -6.69
CA ARG A 271 -13.92 -7.84 -6.57
C ARG A 271 -15.22 -8.48 -6.08
N GLY A 272 -15.15 -9.66 -5.50
CA GLY A 272 -16.33 -10.37 -5.00
C GLY A 272 -17.31 -10.81 -6.08
N ARG A 273 -16.89 -10.91 -7.37
CA ARG A 273 -17.76 -11.32 -8.47
C ARG A 273 -17.50 -12.78 -8.88
N VAL A 274 -17.65 -13.69 -7.94
CA VAL A 274 -17.30 -15.10 -8.09
C VAL A 274 -18.02 -15.77 -9.26
N GLU A 275 -19.30 -15.46 -9.48
CA GLU A 275 -20.06 -16.05 -10.61
C GLU A 275 -19.50 -15.61 -11.97
N GLY A 276 -19.03 -14.37 -12.07
CA GLY A 276 -18.32 -13.89 -13.26
C GLY A 276 -17.03 -14.68 -13.54
N ALA A 277 -16.29 -15.02 -12.49
CA ALA A 277 -15.08 -15.85 -12.57
C ALA A 277 -15.41 -17.29 -13.01
N ARG A 278 -16.48 -17.90 -12.50
CA ARG A 278 -16.98 -19.22 -12.93
C ARG A 278 -17.31 -19.25 -14.42
N LEU A 279 -18.00 -18.22 -14.91
CA LEU A 279 -18.30 -18.11 -16.36
C LEU A 279 -17.04 -18.03 -17.20
N VAL A 280 -16.01 -17.33 -16.73
CA VAL A 280 -14.72 -17.24 -17.44
C VAL A 280 -13.99 -18.58 -17.43
N LEU A 281 -14.00 -19.31 -16.30
CA LEU A 281 -13.44 -20.66 -16.20
C LEU A 281 -14.11 -21.64 -17.17
N ASN A 282 -15.45 -21.59 -17.26
CA ASN A 282 -16.20 -22.43 -18.19
C ASN A 282 -15.90 -22.06 -19.66
N ALA A 283 -15.77 -20.77 -19.98
CA ALA A 283 -15.38 -20.32 -21.29
C ALA A 283 -13.96 -20.78 -21.68
N MET A 284 -13.03 -20.80 -20.70
CA MET A 284 -11.68 -21.34 -20.89
C MET A 284 -11.72 -22.82 -21.27
N ARG A 285 -12.51 -23.63 -20.54
CA ARG A 285 -12.70 -25.07 -20.83
C ARG A 285 -13.34 -25.32 -22.19
N SER A 286 -14.38 -24.55 -22.55
CA SER A 286 -15.07 -24.69 -23.83
C SER A 286 -14.16 -24.42 -25.04
N LYS A 287 -13.07 -23.67 -24.84
CA LYS A 287 -12.02 -23.43 -25.85
C LYS A 287 -10.87 -24.44 -25.81
N GLY A 288 -11.02 -25.51 -25.03
CA GLY A 288 -10.00 -26.57 -24.92
C GLY A 288 -8.79 -26.18 -24.07
N ILE A 289 -8.82 -25.02 -23.39
CA ILE A 289 -7.75 -24.57 -22.49
C ILE A 289 -8.03 -25.11 -21.09
N GLN A 290 -7.18 -26.01 -20.60
CA GLN A 290 -7.36 -26.62 -19.28
C GLN A 290 -6.96 -25.63 -18.17
N PRO A 291 -7.83 -25.43 -17.15
CA PRO A 291 -7.49 -24.67 -15.96
C PRO A 291 -6.35 -25.34 -15.20
N ASP A 292 -5.49 -24.53 -14.63
CA ASP A 292 -4.36 -24.95 -13.79
C ASP A 292 -4.64 -24.74 -12.28
N SER A 293 -3.69 -25.13 -11.43
CA SER A 293 -3.79 -24.95 -9.98
C SER A 293 -4.00 -23.48 -9.59
N TYR A 294 -3.48 -22.52 -10.36
CA TYR A 294 -3.67 -21.09 -10.11
C TYR A 294 -5.11 -20.65 -10.42
N SER A 295 -5.73 -21.19 -11.47
CA SER A 295 -7.15 -20.93 -11.81
C SER A 295 -8.06 -21.28 -10.64
N TYR A 296 -7.88 -22.50 -10.09
CA TYR A 296 -8.68 -23.00 -8.98
C TYR A 296 -8.39 -22.23 -7.67
N SER A 297 -7.12 -22.01 -7.33
CA SER A 297 -6.76 -21.23 -6.14
C SER A 297 -7.31 -19.81 -6.17
N SER A 298 -7.35 -19.18 -7.37
CA SER A 298 -7.96 -17.86 -7.53
C SER A 298 -9.47 -17.88 -7.26
N LEU A 299 -10.18 -18.90 -7.71
CA LEU A 299 -11.61 -19.07 -7.46
C LEU A 299 -11.88 -19.35 -5.97
N ILE A 300 -11.15 -20.29 -5.37
CA ILE A 300 -11.25 -20.61 -3.94
C ILE A 300 -11.02 -19.33 -3.10
N SER A 301 -9.99 -18.54 -3.43
CA SER A 301 -9.74 -17.26 -2.77
C SER A 301 -10.91 -16.26 -2.91
N GLY A 302 -11.54 -16.23 -4.08
CA GLY A 302 -12.73 -15.41 -4.31
C GLY A 302 -13.91 -15.85 -3.48
N MET A 303 -14.17 -17.15 -3.38
CA MET A 303 -15.26 -17.75 -2.59
C MET A 303 -15.04 -17.52 -1.09
N CYS A 304 -13.81 -17.71 -0.58
CA CYS A 304 -13.48 -17.44 0.82
C CYS A 304 -13.73 -15.97 1.19
N LYS A 305 -13.34 -15.02 0.31
CA LYS A 305 -13.61 -13.59 0.54
C LYS A 305 -15.09 -13.21 0.51
N ASP A 306 -15.89 -13.96 -0.26
CA ASP A 306 -17.34 -13.80 -0.38
C ASP A 306 -18.10 -14.59 0.69
N LYS A 307 -17.39 -15.17 1.69
CA LYS A 307 -17.90 -16.00 2.80
C LYS A 307 -18.62 -17.28 2.34
N ARG A 308 -18.33 -17.77 1.15
CA ARG A 308 -18.90 -19.00 0.55
C ARG A 308 -17.96 -20.19 0.77
N LEU A 309 -17.68 -20.51 2.04
CA LEU A 309 -16.63 -21.47 2.41
C LEU A 309 -16.93 -22.90 1.98
N GLU A 310 -18.19 -23.33 2.05
CA GLU A 310 -18.59 -24.68 1.61
C GLU A 310 -18.31 -24.87 0.10
N GLU A 311 -18.68 -23.88 -0.70
CA GLU A 311 -18.38 -23.92 -2.14
C GLU A 311 -16.86 -23.83 -2.44
N ALA A 312 -16.11 -23.12 -1.59
CA ALA A 312 -14.65 -23.09 -1.68
C ALA A 312 -14.06 -24.49 -1.43
N SER A 313 -14.56 -25.21 -0.42
CA SER A 313 -14.17 -26.59 -0.11
C SER A 313 -14.53 -27.55 -1.23
N GLU A 314 -15.76 -27.47 -1.78
CA GLU A 314 -16.16 -28.27 -2.94
C GLU A 314 -15.26 -28.01 -4.15
N MET A 315 -14.89 -26.76 -4.39
CA MET A 315 -13.99 -26.40 -5.48
C MET A 315 -12.56 -26.91 -5.26
N PHE A 316 -12.13 -26.99 -4.00
CA PHE A 316 -10.84 -27.56 -3.63
C PHE A 316 -10.82 -29.09 -3.87
N GLU A 317 -11.89 -29.81 -3.46
CA GLU A 317 -12.02 -31.25 -3.75
C GLU A 317 -12.03 -31.51 -5.26
N LYS A 318 -12.79 -30.72 -6.00
CA LYS A 318 -12.82 -30.80 -7.48
C LYS A 318 -11.47 -30.56 -8.14
N MET A 319 -10.62 -29.69 -7.55
CA MET A 319 -9.26 -29.51 -7.99
C MET A 319 -8.44 -30.79 -7.83
N LYS A 320 -8.57 -31.49 -6.69
CA LYS A 320 -7.91 -32.77 -6.42
C LYS A 320 -8.40 -33.90 -7.35
N GLU A 321 -9.72 -34.01 -7.56
CA GLU A 321 -10.34 -34.98 -8.50
C GLU A 321 -9.80 -34.82 -9.93
N MET A 322 -9.48 -33.59 -10.33
CA MET A 322 -8.87 -33.32 -11.65
C MET A 322 -7.38 -33.63 -11.70
N GLY A 323 -6.79 -34.20 -10.66
CA GLY A 323 -5.36 -34.52 -10.59
C GLY A 323 -4.45 -33.30 -10.39
N LEU A 324 -5.02 -32.14 -10.05
CA LEU A 324 -4.23 -30.92 -9.77
C LEU A 324 -3.80 -30.94 -8.30
N VAL A 325 -2.50 -30.92 -8.06
CA VAL A 325 -1.94 -30.91 -6.71
C VAL A 325 -2.12 -29.52 -6.10
N PRO A 326 -2.82 -29.40 -4.93
CA PRO A 326 -2.90 -28.15 -4.20
C PRO A 326 -1.54 -27.71 -3.69
N SER A 327 -1.28 -26.41 -3.72
CA SER A 327 -0.05 -25.82 -3.17
C SER A 327 -0.26 -25.35 -1.73
N ALA A 328 0.83 -25.06 -1.01
CA ALA A 328 0.76 -24.41 0.30
C ALA A 328 -0.10 -23.13 0.28
N VAL A 329 -0.08 -22.39 -0.83
CA VAL A 329 -0.91 -21.19 -1.00
C VAL A 329 -2.39 -21.55 -1.03
N THR A 330 -2.78 -22.64 -1.70
CA THR A 330 -4.19 -23.08 -1.80
C THR A 330 -4.73 -23.48 -0.42
N TYR A 331 -3.96 -24.26 0.35
CA TYR A 331 -4.31 -24.61 1.72
C TYR A 331 -4.41 -23.37 2.61
N ASN A 332 -3.44 -22.46 2.53
CA ASN A 332 -3.46 -21.22 3.31
C ASN A 332 -4.67 -20.33 3.00
N ILE A 333 -5.17 -20.33 1.77
CA ILE A 333 -6.41 -19.61 1.41
C ILE A 333 -7.63 -20.17 2.13
N LEU A 334 -7.75 -21.50 2.22
CA LEU A 334 -8.85 -22.14 2.94
C LEU A 334 -8.72 -21.95 4.46
N ILE A 335 -7.51 -22.16 5.00
CA ILE A 335 -7.21 -21.94 6.41
C ILE A 335 -7.57 -20.50 6.81
N ASP A 336 -7.13 -19.50 6.04
CA ASP A 336 -7.45 -18.08 6.27
C ASP A 336 -8.95 -17.83 6.21
N GLY A 337 -9.64 -18.41 5.23
CA GLY A 337 -11.07 -18.29 5.07
C GLY A 337 -11.84 -18.80 6.29
N TYR A 338 -11.52 -20.01 6.76
CA TYR A 338 -12.17 -20.61 7.94
C TYR A 338 -11.77 -19.92 9.25
N CYS A 339 -10.51 -19.45 9.37
CA CYS A 339 -10.08 -18.63 10.50
C CYS A 339 -10.89 -17.34 10.62
N ASN A 340 -11.17 -16.67 9.49
CA ASN A 340 -11.91 -15.40 9.48
C ASN A 340 -13.42 -15.59 9.82
N GLU A 341 -13.98 -16.77 9.58
CA GLU A 341 -15.36 -17.10 9.97
C GLU A 341 -15.46 -17.76 11.37
N GLY A 342 -14.31 -17.99 12.04
CA GLY A 342 -14.26 -18.56 13.37
C GLY A 342 -14.37 -20.11 13.40
N ASP A 343 -14.40 -20.80 12.26
CA ASP A 343 -14.39 -22.27 12.21
C ASP A 343 -12.96 -22.81 12.35
N LEU A 344 -12.45 -22.76 13.58
CA LEU A 344 -11.12 -23.29 13.89
C LEU A 344 -11.01 -24.79 13.59
N GLY A 345 -12.09 -25.56 13.76
CA GLY A 345 -12.09 -27.00 13.50
C GLY A 345 -11.71 -27.33 12.07
N LYS A 346 -12.35 -26.67 11.09
CA LYS A 346 -12.01 -26.83 9.67
C LYS A 346 -10.66 -26.22 9.32
N ALA A 347 -10.27 -25.09 9.93
CA ALA A 347 -8.96 -24.49 9.71
C ALA A 347 -7.82 -25.45 10.10
N PHE A 348 -7.91 -26.09 11.27
CA PHE A 348 -6.95 -27.10 11.70
C PHE A 348 -7.00 -28.37 10.84
N HIS A 349 -8.18 -28.80 10.43
CA HIS A 349 -8.33 -29.93 9.50
C HIS A 349 -7.53 -29.72 8.21
N TYR A 350 -7.65 -28.55 7.57
CA TYR A 350 -6.87 -28.25 6.35
C TYR A 350 -5.37 -28.12 6.61
N ARG A 351 -4.96 -27.69 7.81
CA ARG A 351 -3.54 -27.69 8.21
C ARG A 351 -3.02 -29.15 8.32
N ASP A 352 -3.80 -30.03 8.92
CA ASP A 352 -3.42 -31.42 9.12
C ASP A 352 -3.41 -32.17 7.79
N GLU A 353 -4.41 -32.00 6.95
CA GLU A 353 -4.44 -32.53 5.58
C GLU A 353 -3.22 -32.07 4.77
N MET A 354 -2.84 -30.79 4.88
CA MET A 354 -1.64 -30.23 4.22
C MET A 354 -0.39 -31.01 4.62
N VAL A 355 -0.24 -31.34 5.91
CA VAL A 355 0.89 -32.12 6.43
C VAL A 355 0.85 -33.56 5.93
N GLU A 356 -0.33 -34.20 5.92
CA GLU A 356 -0.52 -35.58 5.41
C GLU A 356 -0.16 -35.69 3.93
N GLN A 357 -0.44 -34.64 3.14
CA GLN A 357 -0.04 -34.55 1.74
C GLN A 357 1.45 -34.21 1.52
N GLY A 358 2.25 -34.18 2.60
CA GLY A 358 3.68 -33.88 2.54
C GLY A 358 4.03 -32.41 2.28
N ILE A 359 3.05 -31.51 2.42
CA ILE A 359 3.25 -30.07 2.25
C ILE A 359 3.49 -29.47 3.64
N SER A 360 4.67 -28.91 3.87
CA SER A 360 5.00 -28.33 5.17
C SER A 360 4.29 -26.99 5.39
N PRO A 361 3.61 -26.79 6.54
CA PRO A 361 3.09 -25.49 6.96
C PRO A 361 4.21 -24.45 7.04
N THR A 362 3.89 -23.24 6.67
CA THR A 362 4.81 -22.09 6.67
C THR A 362 4.55 -21.18 7.88
N VAL A 363 5.46 -20.24 8.15
CA VAL A 363 5.25 -19.18 9.17
C VAL A 363 3.89 -18.49 8.96
N SER A 364 3.49 -18.25 7.71
CA SER A 364 2.19 -17.66 7.38
C SER A 364 1.03 -18.55 7.82
N THR A 365 1.12 -19.87 7.65
CA THR A 365 0.10 -20.84 8.09
C THR A 365 -0.11 -20.76 9.61
N TYR A 366 1.00 -20.78 10.37
CA TYR A 366 0.95 -20.64 11.82
C TYR A 366 0.42 -19.29 12.25
N ASN A 367 0.84 -18.21 11.61
CA ASN A 367 0.39 -16.85 11.93
C ASN A 367 -1.15 -16.69 11.77
N MET A 368 -1.76 -17.28 10.75
CA MET A 368 -3.21 -17.26 10.56
C MET A 368 -3.93 -18.00 11.68
N LEU A 369 -3.48 -19.20 12.02
CA LEU A 369 -4.07 -20.01 13.09
C LEU A 369 -3.90 -19.37 14.48
N VAL A 370 -2.71 -18.87 14.80
CA VAL A 370 -2.45 -18.14 16.06
C VAL A 370 -3.34 -16.90 16.16
N HIS A 371 -3.48 -16.13 15.07
CA HIS A 371 -4.38 -14.97 15.05
C HIS A 371 -5.84 -15.39 15.34
N ALA A 372 -6.33 -16.46 14.70
CA ALA A 372 -7.68 -16.94 14.88
C ALA A 372 -7.93 -17.45 16.31
N LEU A 373 -6.97 -18.14 16.93
CA LEU A 373 -7.04 -18.54 18.34
C LEU A 373 -7.17 -17.34 19.29
N PHE A 374 -6.43 -16.26 19.02
CA PHE A 374 -6.56 -15.02 19.81
C PHE A 374 -7.90 -14.31 19.60
N MET A 375 -8.53 -14.43 18.43
CA MET A 375 -9.88 -13.87 18.24
C MET A 375 -10.91 -14.57 19.13
N GLU A 376 -10.71 -15.84 19.47
CA GLU A 376 -11.51 -16.61 20.43
C GLU A 376 -10.94 -16.58 21.87
N CYS A 377 -9.92 -15.78 22.14
CA CYS A 377 -9.22 -15.69 23.43
C CYS A 377 -8.64 -17.03 23.95
N LYS A 378 -8.34 -17.98 23.04
CA LYS A 378 -7.69 -19.27 23.34
C LYS A 378 -6.18 -19.11 23.44
N MET A 379 -5.72 -18.43 24.49
CA MET A 379 -4.31 -18.02 24.64
C MET A 379 -3.34 -19.19 24.82
N ASP A 380 -3.75 -20.23 25.54
CA ASP A 380 -2.87 -21.38 25.83
C ASP A 380 -2.64 -22.22 24.57
N GLU A 381 -3.68 -22.44 23.76
CA GLU A 381 -3.58 -23.13 22.47
C GLU A 381 -2.71 -22.34 21.48
N ALA A 382 -2.78 -20.99 21.51
CA ALA A 382 -1.94 -20.13 20.69
C ALA A 382 -0.45 -20.27 21.06
N ASP A 383 -0.11 -20.34 22.37
CA ASP A 383 1.25 -20.58 22.84
C ASP A 383 1.79 -21.94 22.42
N ASP A 384 0.97 -22.96 22.53
CA ASP A 384 1.38 -24.32 22.16
C ASP A 384 1.62 -24.43 20.65
N LEU A 385 0.81 -23.72 19.85
CA LEU A 385 1.00 -23.65 18.40
C LEU A 385 2.28 -22.90 18.01
N VAL A 386 2.66 -21.85 18.76
CA VAL A 386 3.96 -21.16 18.55
C VAL A 386 5.12 -22.06 18.93
N LYS A 387 5.03 -22.82 20.03
CA LYS A 387 6.05 -23.81 20.40
C LYS A 387 6.20 -24.92 19.35
N GLU A 388 5.06 -25.38 18.79
CA GLU A 388 5.07 -26.35 17.68
C GLU A 388 5.82 -25.79 16.47
N MET A 389 5.54 -24.53 16.10
CA MET A 389 6.21 -23.82 15.02
C MET A 389 7.72 -23.76 15.22
N GLU A 390 8.17 -23.35 16.42
CA GLU A 390 9.60 -23.29 16.79
C GLU A 390 10.24 -24.68 16.79
N GLY A 391 9.52 -25.69 17.31
CA GLY A 391 9.97 -27.09 17.30
C GLY A 391 10.18 -27.67 15.90
N LYS A 392 9.48 -27.15 14.90
CA LYS A 392 9.66 -27.47 13.47
C LYS A 392 10.77 -26.63 12.80
N GLY A 393 11.50 -25.82 13.56
CA GLY A 393 12.58 -24.98 13.05
C GLY A 393 12.13 -23.71 12.34
N LEU A 394 10.86 -23.33 12.48
CA LEU A 394 10.31 -22.09 11.94
C LEU A 394 10.43 -20.99 13.01
N ALA A 395 11.33 -20.03 12.79
CA ALA A 395 11.49 -18.91 13.71
C ALA A 395 10.34 -17.89 13.58
N PRO A 396 9.78 -17.42 14.73
CA PRO A 396 8.81 -16.32 14.73
C PRO A 396 9.40 -15.07 14.06
N ASP A 397 8.64 -14.49 13.15
CA ASP A 397 9.01 -13.28 12.44
C ASP A 397 8.35 -12.02 13.05
N GLN A 398 8.58 -10.87 12.44
CA GLN A 398 7.99 -9.60 12.87
C GLN A 398 6.45 -9.65 12.91
N ILE A 399 5.83 -10.40 12.01
CA ILE A 399 4.38 -10.56 11.93
C ILE A 399 3.90 -11.44 13.08
N THR A 400 4.58 -12.57 13.36
CA THR A 400 4.27 -13.47 14.48
C THR A 400 4.28 -12.71 15.81
N TYR A 401 5.34 -11.94 16.10
CA TYR A 401 5.42 -11.14 17.32
C TYR A 401 4.30 -10.09 17.38
N SER A 402 3.99 -9.44 16.25
CA SER A 402 2.89 -8.46 16.21
C SER A 402 1.54 -9.09 16.53
N ILE A 403 1.28 -10.31 16.04
CA ILE A 403 0.05 -11.07 16.33
C ILE A 403 0.00 -11.46 17.81
N LEU A 404 1.09 -11.98 18.37
CA LEU A 404 1.18 -12.35 19.79
C LEU A 404 0.93 -11.15 20.70
N ILE A 405 1.64 -10.05 20.46
CA ILE A 405 1.50 -8.82 21.24
C ILE A 405 0.08 -8.26 21.14
N ASN A 406 -0.49 -8.20 19.94
CA ASN A 406 -1.86 -7.73 19.74
C ASN A 406 -2.88 -8.67 20.40
N GLY A 407 -2.74 -9.97 20.22
CA GLY A 407 -3.62 -10.98 20.79
C GLY A 407 -3.65 -10.90 22.32
N TYR A 408 -2.49 -10.91 22.97
CA TYR A 408 -2.40 -10.76 24.43
C TYR A 408 -2.90 -9.39 24.92
N SER A 409 -2.66 -8.33 24.14
CA SER A 409 -3.18 -6.99 24.44
C SER A 409 -4.71 -6.97 24.45
N ARG A 410 -5.35 -7.57 23.47
CA ARG A 410 -6.82 -7.65 23.36
C ARG A 410 -7.45 -8.53 24.42
N CYS A 411 -6.83 -9.68 24.73
CA CYS A 411 -7.27 -10.56 25.83
C CYS A 411 -6.91 -10.00 27.22
N GLY A 412 -6.28 -8.83 27.31
CA GLY A 412 -5.98 -8.12 28.56
C GLY A 412 -4.78 -8.64 29.34
N ASN A 413 -3.94 -9.51 28.76
CA ASN A 413 -2.71 -9.97 29.41
C ASN A 413 -1.52 -9.07 29.06
N VAL A 414 -1.53 -7.88 29.65
CA VAL A 414 -0.50 -6.85 29.39
C VAL A 414 0.91 -7.35 29.70
N LYS A 415 1.08 -8.11 30.81
CA LYS A 415 2.40 -8.62 31.20
C LYS A 415 3.02 -9.48 30.10
N LYS A 416 2.23 -10.38 29.52
CA LYS A 416 2.72 -11.30 28.49
C LYS A 416 2.94 -10.59 27.14
N ALA A 417 2.10 -9.58 26.84
CA ALA A 417 2.32 -8.72 25.66
C ALA A 417 3.67 -7.99 25.74
N PHE A 418 4.04 -7.42 26.88
CA PHE A 418 5.36 -6.80 27.08
C PHE A 418 6.50 -7.81 27.09
N SER A 419 6.32 -9.01 27.64
CA SER A 419 7.32 -10.07 27.57
C SER A 419 7.68 -10.43 26.12
N PHE A 420 6.68 -10.57 25.23
CA PHE A 420 6.94 -10.80 23.82
C PHE A 420 7.54 -9.59 23.10
N HIS A 421 7.21 -8.37 23.51
CA HIS A 421 7.88 -7.19 22.99
C HIS A 421 9.36 -7.16 23.35
N ASP A 422 9.71 -7.49 24.60
CA ASP A 422 11.10 -7.52 25.05
C ASP A 422 11.88 -8.68 24.38
N GLU A 423 11.24 -9.83 24.19
CA GLU A 423 11.81 -10.96 23.42
C GLU A 423 12.07 -10.56 21.96
N MET A 424 11.14 -9.88 21.32
CA MET A 424 11.27 -9.35 19.96
C MET A 424 12.51 -8.45 19.84
N LEU A 425 12.71 -7.56 20.83
CA LEU A 425 13.90 -6.68 20.87
C LEU A 425 15.21 -7.45 21.10
N THR A 426 15.21 -8.46 21.99
CA THR A 426 16.41 -9.28 22.24
C THR A 426 16.84 -10.09 21.04
N LYS A 427 15.87 -10.54 20.22
CA LYS A 427 16.12 -11.21 18.93
C LYS A 427 16.50 -10.23 17.79
N GLY A 428 16.60 -8.92 18.08
CA GLY A 428 16.98 -7.89 17.10
C GLY A 428 15.88 -7.54 16.10
N ILE A 429 14.65 -8.02 16.32
CA ILE A 429 13.49 -7.73 15.47
C ILE A 429 12.92 -6.38 15.90
N GLN A 430 12.79 -5.42 14.96
CA GLN A 430 12.29 -4.09 15.29
C GLN A 430 10.75 -4.11 15.38
N PRO A 431 10.17 -3.58 16.49
CA PRO A 431 8.73 -3.42 16.62
C PRO A 431 8.16 -2.46 15.57
N THR A 432 6.99 -2.80 15.05
CA THR A 432 6.26 -1.95 14.10
C THR A 432 5.36 -0.96 14.83
N GLN A 433 4.83 0.00 14.10
CA GLN A 433 3.79 0.89 14.57
C GLN A 433 2.60 0.11 15.17
N ILE A 434 2.14 -0.96 14.49
CA ILE A 434 1.05 -1.83 14.96
C ILE A 434 1.37 -2.44 16.33
N THR A 435 2.61 -2.90 16.53
CA THR A 435 3.07 -3.46 17.81
C THR A 435 2.93 -2.44 18.95
N TYR A 436 3.38 -1.21 18.73
CA TYR A 436 3.29 -0.15 19.74
C TYR A 436 1.85 0.28 20.00
N THR A 437 1.04 0.40 18.96
CA THR A 437 -0.40 0.72 19.09
C THR A 437 -1.12 -0.33 19.94
N SER A 438 -0.82 -1.62 19.74
CA SER A 438 -1.39 -2.72 20.53
C SER A 438 -0.99 -2.63 22.01
N LEU A 439 0.28 -2.28 22.32
CA LEU A 439 0.74 -2.10 23.69
C LEU A 439 0.09 -0.90 24.39
N ILE A 440 -0.02 0.23 23.68
CA ILE A 440 -0.72 1.43 24.19
C ILE A 440 -2.18 1.10 24.47
N TYR A 441 -2.87 0.43 23.53
CA TYR A 441 -4.24 -0.01 23.71
C TYR A 441 -4.40 -0.90 24.95
N ALA A 442 -3.50 -1.86 25.17
CA ALA A 442 -3.51 -2.74 26.32
C ALA A 442 -3.34 -1.98 27.65
N LEU A 443 -2.45 -1.00 27.69
CA LEU A 443 -2.23 -0.13 28.86
C LEU A 443 -3.47 0.75 29.13
N SER A 444 -4.04 1.36 28.10
CA SER A 444 -5.23 2.19 28.19
C SER A 444 -6.43 1.42 28.74
N LYS A 445 -6.69 0.21 28.23
CA LYS A 445 -7.81 -0.64 28.72
C LYS A 445 -7.63 -1.14 30.14
N ARG A 446 -6.40 -1.14 30.67
CA ARG A 446 -6.07 -1.51 32.07
C ARG A 446 -5.85 -0.31 32.97
N ASN A 447 -6.22 0.88 32.54
CA ASN A 447 -6.11 2.12 33.30
C ASN A 447 -4.66 2.49 33.71
N ARG A 448 -3.66 2.06 32.91
CA ARG A 448 -2.22 2.34 33.15
C ARG A 448 -1.75 3.49 32.27
N MET A 449 -2.43 4.66 32.37
CA MET A 449 -2.23 5.77 31.44
C MET A 449 -0.85 6.42 31.55
N THR A 450 -0.27 6.49 32.73
CA THR A 450 1.10 7.02 32.91
C THR A 450 2.14 6.20 32.14
N GLU A 451 1.95 4.90 32.07
CA GLU A 451 2.85 4.01 31.31
C GLU A 451 2.58 4.11 29.80
N ALA A 452 1.31 4.31 29.41
CA ALA A 452 0.94 4.53 28.01
C ALA A 452 1.56 5.83 27.48
N ASP A 453 1.47 6.94 28.23
CA ASP A 453 2.10 8.22 27.88
C ASP A 453 3.63 8.09 27.80
N ASN A 454 4.27 7.44 28.78
CA ASN A 454 5.71 7.20 28.80
C ASN A 454 6.16 6.36 27.57
N LEU A 455 5.36 5.36 27.20
CA LEU A 455 5.64 4.55 26.00
C LEU A 455 5.50 5.40 24.73
N PHE A 456 4.45 6.20 24.64
CA PHE A 456 4.22 7.10 23.52
C PHE A 456 5.38 8.10 23.32
N GLU A 457 5.84 8.75 24.42
CA GLU A 457 7.01 9.62 24.34
C GLU A 457 8.29 8.91 23.89
N LYS A 458 8.51 7.66 24.33
CA LYS A 458 9.66 6.85 23.87
C LYS A 458 9.58 6.56 22.38
N ILE A 459 8.37 6.28 21.86
CA ILE A 459 8.13 6.04 20.44
C ILE A 459 8.43 7.29 19.63
N MET A 460 7.96 8.45 20.09
CA MET A 460 8.24 9.74 19.47
C MET A 460 9.74 10.06 19.41
N LYS A 461 10.46 9.84 20.53
CA LYS A 461 11.91 10.04 20.61
C LYS A 461 12.70 9.10 19.69
N LYS A 462 12.18 7.88 19.41
CA LYS A 462 12.76 6.93 18.45
C LYS A 462 12.47 7.27 16.99
N GLY A 463 11.65 8.28 16.71
CA GLY A 463 11.28 8.67 15.35
C GLY A 463 10.36 7.66 14.64
N VAL A 464 9.66 6.80 15.37
CA VAL A 464 8.66 5.90 14.79
C VAL A 464 7.45 6.73 14.36
N ALA A 465 6.95 6.50 13.15
CA ALA A 465 5.76 7.19 12.68
C ALA A 465 4.56 6.84 13.55
N VAL A 466 3.84 7.85 14.02
CA VAL A 466 2.60 7.70 14.77
C VAL A 466 1.41 7.90 13.85
N ASP A 467 0.32 7.16 14.09
CA ASP A 467 -0.90 7.23 13.30
C ASP A 467 -2.11 7.65 14.15
N VAL A 468 -3.22 7.83 13.47
CA VAL A 468 -4.49 8.18 14.10
C VAL A 468 -4.97 7.10 15.07
N ILE A 469 -4.69 5.82 14.82
CA ILE A 469 -5.14 4.70 15.66
C ILE A 469 -4.43 4.75 17.03
N MET A 470 -3.13 5.05 17.03
CA MET A 470 -2.34 5.20 18.26
C MET A 470 -2.85 6.37 19.12
N PHE A 471 -3.13 7.51 18.48
CA PHE A 471 -3.72 8.65 19.17
C PHE A 471 -5.12 8.34 19.72
N ASN A 472 -5.97 7.69 18.91
CA ASN A 472 -7.32 7.31 19.34
C ASN A 472 -7.30 6.37 20.55
N ALA A 473 -6.33 5.43 20.62
CA ALA A 473 -6.16 4.56 21.78
C ALA A 473 -5.75 5.33 23.06
N LEU A 474 -4.90 6.35 22.94
CA LEU A 474 -4.53 7.22 24.08
C LEU A 474 -5.69 8.13 24.50
N ILE A 475 -6.36 8.75 23.53
CA ILE A 475 -7.51 9.62 23.78
C ILE A 475 -8.63 8.82 24.46
N ASP A 476 -8.96 7.61 23.97
CA ASP A 476 -9.95 6.74 24.60
C ASP A 476 -9.58 6.40 26.04
N GLY A 477 -8.33 6.05 26.29
CA GLY A 477 -7.84 5.79 27.63
C GLY A 477 -7.97 6.99 28.58
N HIS A 478 -7.60 8.19 28.15
CA HIS A 478 -7.73 9.41 28.95
C HIS A 478 -9.20 9.81 29.16
N CYS A 479 -10.05 9.70 28.12
CA CYS A 479 -11.49 9.93 28.26
C CYS A 479 -12.16 8.93 29.22
N ALA A 480 -11.75 7.66 29.19
CA ALA A 480 -12.25 6.65 30.12
C ALA A 480 -11.85 6.94 31.58
N ASN A 481 -10.73 7.65 31.80
CA ASN A 481 -10.21 8.04 33.09
C ASN A 481 -10.58 9.48 33.51
N CYS A 482 -11.55 10.10 32.86
CA CYS A 482 -11.99 11.45 33.12
C CYS A 482 -10.85 12.49 33.02
N ASN A 483 -9.83 12.25 32.23
CA ASN A 483 -8.72 13.18 31.99
C ASN A 483 -8.88 13.85 30.62
N MET A 484 -9.92 14.65 30.47
CA MET A 484 -10.24 15.34 29.23
C MET A 484 -9.18 16.37 28.84
N GLU A 485 -8.47 16.99 29.83
CA GLU A 485 -7.41 17.95 29.54
C GLU A 485 -6.28 17.31 28.72
N ARG A 486 -5.83 16.11 29.12
CA ARG A 486 -4.79 15.38 28.38
C ARG A 486 -5.32 14.86 27.03
N ALA A 487 -6.58 14.44 26.95
CA ALA A 487 -7.22 14.02 25.69
C ALA A 487 -7.21 15.16 24.66
N PHE A 488 -7.56 16.39 25.04
CA PHE A 488 -7.48 17.56 24.17
C PHE A 488 -6.06 18.01 23.86
N SER A 489 -5.11 17.81 24.78
CA SER A 489 -3.69 18.02 24.50
C SER A 489 -3.21 17.11 23.39
N LEU A 490 -3.62 15.83 23.38
CA LEU A 490 -3.30 14.86 22.33
C LEU A 490 -3.93 15.25 20.98
N LEU A 491 -5.16 15.76 20.96
CA LEU A 491 -5.79 16.29 19.73
C LEU A 491 -4.95 17.44 19.14
N LYS A 492 -4.44 18.34 19.98
CA LYS A 492 -3.53 19.42 19.54
C LYS A 492 -2.18 18.89 19.05
N GLU A 493 -1.69 17.79 19.63
CA GLU A 493 -0.46 17.12 19.19
C GLU A 493 -0.66 16.47 17.81
N MET A 494 -1.84 15.88 17.52
CA MET A 494 -2.19 15.38 16.19
C MET A 494 -2.07 16.47 15.12
N ASP A 495 -2.64 17.65 15.39
CA ASP A 495 -2.57 18.79 14.47
C ASP A 495 -1.12 19.24 14.22
N LYS A 496 -0.28 19.31 15.27
CA LYS A 496 1.15 19.66 15.16
C LYS A 496 1.95 18.66 14.33
N LEU A 497 1.64 17.38 14.46
CA LEU A 497 2.31 16.29 13.75
C LEU A 497 1.71 16.03 12.36
N LYS A 498 0.69 16.80 11.97
CA LYS A 498 -0.04 16.64 10.69
C LYS A 498 -0.69 15.26 10.55
N VAL A 499 -1.09 14.66 11.65
CA VAL A 499 -1.93 13.45 11.68
C VAL A 499 -3.38 13.93 11.74
N PRO A 500 -4.17 13.82 10.65
CA PRO A 500 -5.53 14.34 10.65
C PRO A 500 -6.41 13.53 11.59
N PRO A 501 -7.15 14.18 12.53
CA PRO A 501 -8.18 13.52 13.31
C PRO A 501 -9.28 12.95 12.39
N ASP A 502 -9.85 11.81 12.79
CA ASP A 502 -10.95 11.15 12.07
C ASP A 502 -12.27 11.20 12.89
N ASP A 503 -13.29 10.55 12.37
CA ASP A 503 -14.60 10.41 13.04
C ASP A 503 -14.48 9.70 14.38
N VAL A 504 -13.61 8.69 14.50
CA VAL A 504 -13.37 7.96 15.75
C VAL A 504 -12.77 8.89 16.81
N THR A 505 -11.83 9.77 16.44
CA THR A 505 -11.22 10.76 17.35
C THR A 505 -12.29 11.64 17.99
N TYR A 506 -13.17 12.23 17.16
CA TYR A 506 -14.23 13.12 17.66
C TYR A 506 -15.29 12.35 18.45
N ASN A 507 -15.72 11.18 17.99
CA ASN A 507 -16.68 10.34 18.69
C ASN A 507 -16.17 9.95 20.10
N THR A 508 -14.89 9.64 20.22
CA THR A 508 -14.26 9.30 21.51
C THR A 508 -14.25 10.51 22.47
N LEU A 509 -13.88 11.71 21.96
CA LEU A 509 -13.91 12.93 22.77
C LEU A 509 -15.33 13.32 23.19
N MET A 510 -16.31 13.24 22.29
CA MET A 510 -17.72 13.46 22.61
C MET A 510 -18.21 12.47 23.67
N GLN A 511 -17.84 11.20 23.54
CA GLN A 511 -18.20 10.18 24.53
C GLN A 511 -17.58 10.50 25.91
N GLY A 512 -16.33 11.00 25.95
CA GLY A 512 -15.68 11.47 27.17
C GLY A 512 -16.48 12.57 27.84
N HIS A 513 -16.86 13.63 27.12
CA HIS A 513 -17.69 14.72 27.65
C HIS A 513 -19.07 14.25 28.10
N CYS A 514 -19.73 13.38 27.32
CA CYS A 514 -21.03 12.83 27.71
C CYS A 514 -20.96 11.99 29.00
N ARG A 515 -19.85 11.29 29.27
CA ARG A 515 -19.64 10.55 30.53
C ARG A 515 -19.49 11.49 31.73
N GLU A 516 -18.90 12.64 31.52
CA GLU A 516 -18.76 13.67 32.57
C GLU A 516 -20.01 14.55 32.71
N GLY A 517 -21.07 14.29 31.96
CA GLY A 517 -22.31 15.10 31.96
C GLY A 517 -22.19 16.43 31.18
N ARG A 518 -21.07 16.70 30.54
CA ARG A 518 -20.80 17.93 29.78
C ARG A 518 -21.27 17.77 28.32
N VAL A 519 -22.58 17.63 28.15
CA VAL A 519 -23.15 17.29 26.83
C VAL A 519 -23.10 18.47 25.85
N GLU A 520 -23.10 19.71 26.33
CA GLU A 520 -23.00 20.89 25.48
C GLU A 520 -21.63 20.98 24.80
N GLU A 521 -20.56 20.69 25.55
CA GLU A 521 -19.22 20.63 25.01
C GLU A 521 -19.08 19.49 23.97
N ALA A 522 -19.76 18.36 24.20
CA ALA A 522 -19.85 17.30 23.18
C ALA A 522 -20.60 17.77 21.94
N ARG A 523 -21.62 18.60 22.07
CA ARG A 523 -22.33 19.21 20.94
C ARG A 523 -21.41 20.13 20.13
N GLU A 524 -20.62 20.96 20.81
CA GLU A 524 -19.65 21.84 20.16
C GLU A 524 -18.61 21.06 19.35
N LEU A 525 -18.20 19.88 19.84
CA LEU A 525 -17.29 18.96 19.13
C LEU A 525 -17.92 18.40 17.85
N LEU A 526 -19.21 18.08 17.84
CA LEU A 526 -19.90 17.68 16.60
C LEU A 526 -19.88 18.81 15.56
N ASP A 527 -20.07 20.05 15.99
CA ASP A 527 -20.05 21.21 15.10
C ASP A 527 -18.61 21.53 14.64
N GLU A 528 -17.59 21.28 15.46
CA GLU A 528 -16.18 21.38 15.05
C GLU A 528 -15.83 20.29 14.02
N MET A 529 -16.25 19.05 14.25
CA MET A 529 -16.09 17.93 13.32
C MET A 529 -16.62 18.29 11.92
N LYS A 530 -17.84 18.87 11.84
CA LYS A 530 -18.43 19.34 10.59
C LYS A 530 -17.63 20.48 9.95
N ARG A 531 -17.18 21.47 10.75
CA ARG A 531 -16.35 22.59 10.26
C ARG A 531 -15.02 22.13 9.68
N ARG A 532 -14.43 21.06 10.21
CA ARG A 532 -13.21 20.44 9.67
C ARG A 532 -13.46 19.54 8.46
N GLY A 533 -14.73 19.41 8.01
CA GLY A 533 -15.11 18.60 6.85
C GLY A 533 -15.18 17.10 7.13
N ILE A 534 -15.10 16.68 8.40
CA ILE A 534 -15.31 15.31 8.83
C ILE A 534 -16.82 15.08 8.95
N LYS A 535 -17.31 14.05 8.25
CA LYS A 535 -18.76 13.77 8.26
C LYS A 535 -19.14 12.99 9.52
N PRO A 536 -20.11 13.48 10.33
CA PRO A 536 -20.65 12.70 11.41
C PRO A 536 -21.29 11.41 10.91
N ASP A 537 -21.20 10.36 11.72
CA ASP A 537 -21.78 9.06 11.46
C ASP A 537 -22.88 8.71 12.49
N HIS A 538 -23.43 7.48 12.42
CA HIS A 538 -24.41 6.99 13.39
C HIS A 538 -23.89 7.06 14.85
N VAL A 539 -22.59 6.83 15.05
CA VAL A 539 -21.98 6.84 16.39
C VAL A 539 -21.98 8.24 16.96
N SER A 540 -21.66 9.25 16.13
CA SER A 540 -21.64 10.66 16.51
C SER A 540 -23.00 11.12 17.08
N TYR A 541 -24.08 10.85 16.33
CA TYR A 541 -25.41 11.22 16.74
C TYR A 541 -25.91 10.41 17.95
N ASN A 542 -25.70 9.09 17.97
CA ASN A 542 -26.08 8.24 19.08
C ASN A 542 -25.37 8.60 20.39
N THR A 543 -24.11 9.03 20.32
CA THR A 543 -23.36 9.49 21.50
C THR A 543 -24.02 10.72 22.13
N LEU A 544 -24.40 11.71 21.33
CA LEU A 544 -25.09 12.90 21.82
C LEU A 544 -26.50 12.59 22.32
N ILE A 545 -27.30 11.82 21.58
CA ILE A 545 -28.64 11.40 22.00
C ILE A 545 -28.56 10.69 23.36
N SER A 546 -27.64 9.76 23.50
CA SER A 546 -27.41 9.05 24.77
C SER A 546 -26.94 9.98 25.90
N GLY A 547 -26.12 10.98 25.57
CA GLY A 547 -25.66 12.00 26.52
C GLY A 547 -26.81 12.86 27.04
N TYR A 548 -27.62 13.44 26.14
CA TYR A 548 -28.79 14.24 26.51
C TYR A 548 -29.84 13.40 27.24
N SER A 549 -30.11 12.17 26.80
CA SER A 549 -31.06 11.25 27.46
C SER A 549 -30.65 10.93 28.91
N ARG A 550 -29.38 10.67 29.16
CA ARG A 550 -28.88 10.42 30.53
C ARG A 550 -28.97 11.64 31.44
N ARG A 551 -28.87 12.84 30.87
CA ARG A 551 -29.01 14.09 31.63
C ARG A 551 -30.49 14.46 31.84
N GLY A 552 -31.40 13.82 31.11
CA GLY A 552 -32.83 14.10 31.14
C GLY A 552 -33.29 15.20 30.19
N ASP A 553 -32.42 15.72 29.35
CA ASP A 553 -32.72 16.81 28.40
C ASP A 553 -33.33 16.23 27.10
N MET A 554 -34.51 15.67 27.22
CA MET A 554 -35.16 14.94 26.12
C MET A 554 -35.48 15.81 24.91
N LYS A 555 -35.73 17.12 25.11
CA LYS A 555 -35.98 18.05 23.99
C LYS A 555 -34.77 18.16 23.07
N ASP A 556 -33.57 18.23 23.64
CA ASP A 556 -32.34 18.31 22.86
C ASP A 556 -31.94 16.95 22.29
N ALA A 557 -32.22 15.84 22.99
CA ALA A 557 -32.09 14.49 22.45
C ALA A 557 -32.94 14.30 21.17
N LEU A 558 -34.20 14.74 21.19
CA LEU A 558 -35.08 14.70 20.01
C LEU A 558 -34.59 15.60 18.87
N ARG A 559 -34.08 16.80 19.18
CA ARG A 559 -33.49 17.68 18.15
C ARG A 559 -32.31 17.00 17.46
N VAL A 560 -31.43 16.32 18.20
CA VAL A 560 -30.29 15.59 17.61
C VAL A 560 -30.77 14.41 16.77
N ARG A 561 -31.85 13.71 17.17
CA ARG A 561 -32.49 12.67 16.35
C ARG A 561 -33.03 13.25 15.03
N ASP A 562 -33.69 14.38 15.08
CA ASP A 562 -34.27 15.00 13.89
C ASP A 562 -33.16 15.53 12.95
N GLU A 563 -32.05 16.01 13.51
CA GLU A 563 -30.85 16.36 12.74
C GLU A 563 -30.23 15.11 12.07
N MET A 564 -30.12 13.99 12.79
CA MET A 564 -29.67 12.70 12.26
C MET A 564 -30.52 12.28 11.04
N LEU A 565 -31.85 12.37 11.16
CA LEU A 565 -32.79 12.08 10.05
C LEU A 565 -32.58 13.02 8.86
N SER A 566 -32.39 14.32 9.10
CA SER A 566 -32.18 15.32 8.06
C SER A 566 -30.88 15.10 7.26
N THR A 567 -29.89 14.49 7.88
CA THR A 567 -28.61 14.11 7.23
C THR A 567 -28.65 12.75 6.54
N GLY A 568 -29.83 12.08 6.56
CA GLY A 568 -30.05 10.81 5.86
C GLY A 568 -29.73 9.56 6.69
N PHE A 569 -29.49 9.69 7.99
CA PHE A 569 -29.28 8.55 8.88
C PHE A 569 -30.57 8.18 9.59
N ASN A 570 -30.95 6.92 9.51
CA ASN A 570 -32.11 6.40 10.24
C ASN A 570 -31.75 6.02 11.67
N PRO A 571 -32.64 6.28 12.65
CA PRO A 571 -32.48 5.78 14.02
C PRO A 571 -32.31 4.26 14.06
N THR A 572 -31.41 3.81 14.90
CA THR A 572 -31.09 2.38 15.13
C THR A 572 -31.67 1.92 16.44
N LEU A 573 -31.54 0.61 16.75
CA LEU A 573 -31.89 0.05 18.05
C LEU A 573 -31.28 0.86 19.21
N LEU A 574 -29.99 1.23 19.10
CA LEU A 574 -29.29 2.06 20.11
C LEU A 574 -29.92 3.43 20.29
N THR A 575 -30.36 4.06 19.19
CA THR A 575 -31.02 5.36 19.23
C THR A 575 -32.33 5.31 19.99
N TYR A 576 -33.18 4.30 19.68
CA TYR A 576 -34.45 4.11 20.37
C TYR A 576 -34.26 3.74 21.83
N ASN A 577 -33.34 2.83 22.15
CA ASN A 577 -33.04 2.46 23.53
C ASN A 577 -32.61 3.66 24.37
N ALA A 578 -31.74 4.52 23.84
CA ALA A 578 -31.31 5.72 24.55
C ALA A 578 -32.47 6.69 24.80
N LEU A 579 -33.35 6.92 23.80
CA LEU A 579 -34.51 7.80 23.96
C LEU A 579 -35.54 7.21 24.92
N ILE A 580 -35.91 5.93 24.77
CA ILE A 580 -36.86 5.23 25.65
C ILE A 580 -36.36 5.28 27.10
N GLN A 581 -35.10 4.96 27.33
CA GLN A 581 -34.49 5.03 28.67
C GLN A 581 -34.56 6.46 29.26
N GLY A 582 -34.27 7.48 28.45
CA GLY A 582 -34.33 8.87 28.92
C GLY A 582 -35.76 9.30 29.28
N PHE A 583 -36.78 8.96 28.47
CA PHE A 583 -38.19 9.28 28.76
C PHE A 583 -38.70 8.51 29.99
N CYS A 584 -38.31 7.25 30.12
CA CYS A 584 -38.62 6.47 31.33
C CYS A 584 -38.00 7.09 32.61
N HIS A 585 -36.77 7.53 32.51
CA HIS A 585 -36.11 8.25 33.63
C HIS A 585 -36.80 9.57 34.01
N ASN A 586 -37.34 10.28 33.02
CA ASN A 586 -38.09 11.51 33.24
C ASN A 586 -39.55 11.29 33.65
N GLN A 587 -39.96 10.05 33.85
CA GLN A 587 -41.35 9.68 34.17
C GLN A 587 -42.36 9.98 33.05
N GLU A 588 -41.91 10.04 31.80
CA GLU A 588 -42.71 10.30 30.59
C GLU A 588 -42.95 8.96 29.86
N GLY A 589 -43.53 7.98 30.53
CA GLY A 589 -43.76 6.60 30.05
C GLY A 589 -44.61 6.51 28.78
N ASP A 590 -45.62 7.41 28.65
CA ASP A 590 -46.50 7.44 27.48
C ASP A 590 -45.69 7.71 26.18
N ILE A 591 -44.74 8.62 26.22
CA ILE A 591 -43.88 8.92 25.08
C ILE A 591 -42.92 7.77 24.79
N ALA A 592 -42.42 7.10 25.84
CA ALA A 592 -41.56 5.95 25.68
C ALA A 592 -42.30 4.78 25.00
N GLU A 593 -43.62 4.58 25.30
CA GLU A 593 -44.47 3.59 24.63
C GLU A 593 -44.72 3.96 23.16
N GLU A 594 -44.94 5.25 22.85
CA GLU A 594 -45.08 5.72 21.48
C GLU A 594 -43.81 5.43 20.66
N LEU A 595 -42.62 5.69 21.23
CA LEU A 595 -41.33 5.38 20.60
C LEU A 595 -41.13 3.88 20.38
N LEU A 596 -41.57 3.03 21.29
CA LEU A 596 -41.58 1.56 21.10
C LEU A 596 -42.45 1.18 19.90
N LYS A 597 -43.66 1.74 19.80
CA LYS A 597 -44.57 1.50 18.66
C LYS A 597 -43.96 1.99 17.35
N GLU A 598 -43.34 3.15 17.35
CA GLU A 598 -42.61 3.69 16.19
C GLU A 598 -41.47 2.76 15.76
N MET A 599 -40.64 2.30 16.70
CA MET A 599 -39.53 1.37 16.46
C MET A 599 -40.01 0.08 15.78
N ILE A 600 -41.07 -0.55 16.31
CA ILE A 600 -41.64 -1.77 15.75
C ILE A 600 -42.23 -1.50 14.36
N SER A 601 -42.89 -0.36 14.13
CA SER A 601 -43.46 -0.01 12.84
C SER A 601 -42.40 0.16 11.75
N LYS A 602 -41.19 0.56 12.12
CA LYS A 602 -40.02 0.67 11.24
C LYS A 602 -39.26 -0.65 11.05
N GLY A 603 -39.74 -1.76 11.62
CA GLY A 603 -39.15 -3.07 11.47
C GLY A 603 -37.92 -3.31 12.34
N ILE A 604 -37.69 -2.46 13.36
CA ILE A 604 -36.60 -2.65 14.32
C ILE A 604 -37.14 -3.47 15.50
N THR A 605 -36.54 -4.65 15.74
CA THR A 605 -36.94 -5.53 16.86
C THR A 605 -36.39 -5.01 18.18
N PRO A 606 -37.24 -4.77 19.20
CA PRO A 606 -36.79 -4.43 20.54
C PRO A 606 -35.99 -5.59 21.16
N ASP A 607 -35.00 -5.23 21.97
CA ASP A 607 -34.19 -6.16 22.75
C ASP A 607 -34.57 -6.16 24.25
N ASP A 608 -33.91 -7.01 25.04
CA ASP A 608 -34.16 -7.12 26.47
C ASP A 608 -33.93 -5.78 27.19
N SER A 609 -32.95 -4.97 26.74
CA SER A 609 -32.67 -3.65 27.30
C SER A 609 -33.84 -2.67 27.09
N THR A 610 -34.49 -2.73 25.92
CA THR A 610 -35.69 -1.93 25.59
C THR A 610 -36.81 -2.20 26.59
N TYR A 611 -37.12 -3.51 26.79
CA TYR A 611 -38.20 -3.90 27.69
C TYR A 611 -37.90 -3.66 29.16
N LEU A 612 -36.66 -3.89 29.61
CA LEU A 612 -36.24 -3.59 30.99
C LEU A 612 -36.38 -2.10 31.30
N SER A 613 -35.97 -1.21 30.41
CA SER A 613 -36.12 0.23 30.61
C SER A 613 -37.60 0.66 30.74
N LEU A 614 -38.50 0.05 29.98
CA LEU A 614 -39.92 0.34 30.05
C LEU A 614 -40.54 -0.19 31.36
N ILE A 615 -40.19 -1.40 31.80
CA ILE A 615 -40.68 -1.99 33.07
C ILE A 615 -40.21 -1.15 34.25
N GLU A 616 -38.96 -0.72 34.29
CA GLU A 616 -38.40 0.14 35.34
C GLU A 616 -39.09 1.52 35.35
N GLY A 617 -39.35 2.10 34.17
CA GLY A 617 -40.04 3.37 34.05
C GLY A 617 -41.51 3.34 34.45
N MET A 618 -42.25 2.26 34.10
CA MET A 618 -43.65 2.09 34.46
C MET A 618 -43.83 1.66 35.94
N GLY A 619 -42.92 0.84 36.48
CA GLY A 619 -42.98 0.40 37.88
C GLY A 619 -42.80 1.53 38.91
N ASN A 620 -42.10 2.59 38.54
CA ASN A 620 -41.96 3.76 39.40
C ASN A 620 -43.21 4.67 39.39
N ILE A 621 -44.08 4.59 38.39
CA ILE A 621 -45.33 5.35 38.32
C ILE A 621 -46.37 4.76 39.29
N ASP A 622 -46.48 3.45 39.42
CA ASP A 622 -47.42 2.80 40.33
C ASP A 622 -47.10 3.09 41.83
N GLN A 623 -45.81 3.17 42.16
CA GLN A 623 -45.42 3.52 43.56
C GLN A 623 -45.67 5.00 43.88
N SER A 624 -45.66 5.91 42.94
CA SER A 624 -45.97 7.34 43.15
C SER A 624 -47.48 7.58 43.24
N VAL A 625 -48.31 6.78 42.59
CA VAL A 625 -49.79 6.88 42.66
C VAL A 625 -50.31 6.30 43.97
N GLU A 626 -49.71 5.21 44.49
CA GLU A 626 -50.08 4.68 45.82
C GLU A 626 -49.72 5.57 47.00
N SER A 627 -48.65 6.35 46.87
CA SER A 627 -48.24 7.34 47.89
C SER A 627 -49.12 8.62 47.90
N CYS A 628 -49.76 8.98 46.78
CA CYS A 628 -50.71 10.10 46.72
C CYS A 628 -52.13 9.75 47.16
N ASN A 629 -52.53 8.44 47.18
CA ASN A 629 -53.83 8.01 47.63
C ASN A 629 -53.90 7.68 49.15
N SER A 630 -52.78 7.87 49.87
CA SER A 630 -52.66 7.64 51.29
C SER A 630 -52.43 8.95 52.12
N CYS A 631 -52.77 10.12 51.54
CA CYS A 631 -52.87 11.40 52.28
C CYS A 631 -54.28 11.94 52.29
#